data_8216d16886313b97c81656856449c37e
#
_entry.id   8216d16886313b97c81656856449c37e
#
_cell.length_a   1.000
_cell.length_b   1.000
_cell.length_c   1.000
_cell.angle_alpha   90.00
_cell.angle_beta   90.00
_cell.angle_gamma   90.00
#
_symmetry.space_group_name_H-M   'P 1'
#
loop_
_entity.id
_entity.type
_entity.pdbx_description
1 polymer ?
#
loop_
_entity_poly.entity_id
_entity_poly.type
_entity_poly.pdbx_seq_one_letter_code
_entity_poly.pdbx_strand_id
1 'polypeptide(L)'
;MKIKIAVAAIIGLASIGALHSALRAQEEQAARSVWEGVYTEEQARRGAELYAQECASCHGPLLTGTGEEAPPLTGPAFLANWNGLTAGDLFERVRRSMPPNKTERLSREKNVDILAHVLSVNGFPAGKTELARETERLKQIRIDATRPTN
;
A
#
# COMPACT_ATOMS: atom_id res chain seq x y z
N MET A 1 -24.18 29.86 45.30
CA MET A 1 -24.44 29.85 43.85
C MET A 1 -23.17 30.04 42.98
N LYS A 2 -21.96 30.09 43.55
CA LYS A 2 -20.67 30.28 42.80
C LYS A 2 -19.92 29.00 42.43
N ILE A 3 -20.23 27.87 43.03
CA ILE A 3 -19.50 26.59 42.79
C ILE A 3 -20.00 25.83 41.53
N LYS A 4 -21.26 26.03 41.13
CA LYS A 4 -21.83 25.32 39.97
C LYS A 4 -21.29 25.79 38.61
N ILE A 5 -20.78 27.03 38.52
CA ILE A 5 -20.27 27.62 37.28
C ILE A 5 -18.86 27.10 36.94
N ALA A 6 -18.04 26.86 38.00
CA ALA A 6 -16.65 26.37 37.81
C ALA A 6 -16.58 24.92 37.26
N VAL A 7 -17.52 24.05 37.65
CA VAL A 7 -17.55 22.66 37.22
C VAL A 7 -17.96 22.55 35.74
N ALA A 8 -18.88 23.37 35.26
CA ALA A 8 -19.30 23.37 33.86
C ALA A 8 -18.17 23.82 32.90
N ALA A 9 -17.34 24.77 33.31
CA ALA A 9 -16.21 25.25 32.51
C ALA A 9 -15.08 24.20 32.35
N ILE A 10 -14.84 23.38 33.40
CA ILE A 10 -13.80 22.34 33.37
C ILE A 10 -14.22 21.18 32.47
N ILE A 11 -15.51 20.83 32.46
CA ILE A 11 -16.03 19.73 31.58
C ILE A 11 -15.96 20.15 30.11
N GLY A 12 -16.22 21.40 29.78
CA GLY A 12 -16.14 21.93 28.41
C GLY A 12 -14.73 21.91 27.83
N LEU A 13 -13.70 22.23 28.61
CA LEU A 13 -12.30 22.24 28.20
C LEU A 13 -11.76 20.80 27.97
N ALA A 14 -12.15 19.82 28.78
CA ALA A 14 -11.77 18.43 28.61
C ALA A 14 -12.36 17.82 27.35
N SER A 15 -13.58 18.19 26.98
CA SER A 15 -14.26 17.69 25.77
C SER A 15 -13.61 18.21 24.47
N ILE A 16 -13.15 19.47 24.47
CA ILE A 16 -12.47 20.06 23.31
C ILE A 16 -11.10 19.40 23.08
N GLY A 17 -10.35 19.11 24.15
CA GLY A 17 -9.06 18.42 24.07
C GLY A 17 -9.17 17.01 23.48
N ALA A 18 -10.19 16.27 23.87
CA ALA A 18 -10.43 14.90 23.35
C ALA A 18 -10.80 14.91 21.85
N LEU A 19 -11.56 15.90 21.40
CA LEU A 19 -11.94 16.06 19.99
C LEU A 19 -10.73 16.39 19.10
N HIS A 20 -9.84 17.26 19.55
CA HIS A 20 -8.60 17.60 18.84
C HIS A 20 -7.63 16.44 18.77
N SER A 21 -7.55 15.60 19.80
CA SER A 21 -6.72 14.40 19.81
C SER A 21 -7.24 13.33 18.84
N ALA A 22 -8.56 13.17 18.74
CA ALA A 22 -9.19 12.26 17.80
C ALA A 22 -9.01 12.71 16.33
N LEU A 23 -9.14 14.02 16.06
CA LEU A 23 -8.88 14.58 14.74
C LEU A 23 -7.41 14.43 14.32
N ARG A 24 -6.46 14.67 15.22
CA ARG A 24 -5.04 14.44 14.95
C ARG A 24 -4.70 12.97 14.72
N ALA A 25 -5.33 12.05 15.43
CA ALA A 25 -5.16 10.62 15.20
C ALA A 25 -5.71 10.17 13.83
N GLN A 26 -6.71 10.86 13.29
CA GLN A 26 -7.20 10.65 11.94
C GLN A 26 -6.31 11.28 10.86
N GLU A 27 -5.69 12.43 11.13
CA GLU A 27 -4.70 13.06 10.24
C GLU A 27 -3.39 12.27 10.19
N GLU A 28 -2.99 11.61 11.28
CA GLU A 28 -1.82 10.75 11.35
C GLU A 28 -2.03 9.40 10.61
N GLN A 29 -3.25 9.07 10.27
CA GLN A 29 -3.62 8.04 9.29
C GLN A 29 -3.69 8.60 7.85
N ALA A 30 -3.12 9.77 7.59
CA ALA A 30 -2.95 10.28 6.24
C ALA A 30 -2.24 9.22 5.39
N ALA A 31 -2.83 8.92 4.25
CA ALA A 31 -2.36 7.87 3.36
C ALA A 31 -0.87 8.08 3.03
N ARG A 32 -0.01 7.19 3.53
CA ARG A 32 1.42 7.20 3.18
C ARG A 32 1.56 7.05 1.68
N SER A 33 2.56 7.71 1.09
CA SER A 33 2.89 7.48 -0.30
C SER A 33 3.85 6.30 -0.44
N VAL A 34 3.79 5.58 -1.55
CA VAL A 34 4.80 4.57 -1.94
C VAL A 34 6.21 5.18 -2.00
N TRP A 35 6.35 6.50 -2.11
CA TRP A 35 7.62 7.22 -2.09
C TRP A 35 8.27 7.33 -0.70
N GLU A 36 7.60 6.89 0.35
CA GLU A 36 8.08 6.95 1.74
C GLU A 36 8.81 5.68 2.20
N GLY A 37 9.21 4.82 1.29
CA GLY A 37 9.94 3.60 1.63
C GLY A 37 9.07 2.62 2.43
N VAL A 38 8.02 2.12 1.79
CA VAL A 38 6.98 1.31 2.43
C VAL A 38 7.27 -0.20 2.45
N TYR A 39 8.35 -0.64 1.81
CA TYR A 39 8.82 -2.03 1.77
C TYR A 39 10.33 -2.09 2.04
N THR A 40 10.90 -3.26 2.29
CA THR A 40 12.35 -3.45 2.43
C THR A 40 12.95 -4.08 1.17
N GLU A 41 14.25 -3.84 0.91
CA GLU A 41 14.97 -4.49 -0.19
C GLU A 41 14.91 -6.02 -0.08
N GLU A 42 15.02 -6.54 1.13
CA GLU A 42 14.92 -7.97 1.39
C GLU A 42 13.54 -8.52 1.01
N GLN A 43 12.47 -7.80 1.33
CA GLN A 43 11.13 -8.18 0.91
C GLN A 43 10.98 -8.17 -0.60
N ALA A 44 11.49 -7.15 -1.29
CA ALA A 44 11.46 -7.07 -2.75
C ALA A 44 12.28 -8.20 -3.40
N ARG A 45 13.41 -8.60 -2.80
CA ARG A 45 14.23 -9.71 -3.29
C ARG A 45 13.47 -11.05 -3.21
N ARG A 46 12.83 -11.36 -2.06
CA ARG A 46 11.95 -12.54 -1.94
C ARG A 46 10.82 -12.50 -2.98
N GLY A 47 10.26 -11.31 -3.17
CA GLY A 47 9.22 -11.07 -4.18
C GLY A 47 9.68 -11.33 -5.61
N ALA A 48 10.93 -11.00 -5.96
CA ALA A 48 11.50 -11.26 -7.27
C ALA A 48 11.58 -12.76 -7.57
N GLU A 49 12.00 -13.57 -6.60
CA GLU A 49 12.06 -15.03 -6.72
C GLU A 49 10.66 -15.63 -6.93
N LEU A 50 9.67 -15.15 -6.16
CA LEU A 50 8.27 -15.57 -6.30
C LEU A 50 7.66 -15.12 -7.62
N TYR A 51 7.95 -13.89 -8.05
CA TYR A 51 7.50 -13.36 -9.34
C TYR A 51 7.98 -14.21 -10.50
N ALA A 52 9.25 -14.58 -10.51
CA ALA A 52 9.84 -15.43 -11.55
C ALA A 52 9.12 -16.77 -11.67
N GLN A 53 8.69 -17.35 -10.56
CA GLN A 53 8.01 -18.65 -10.51
C GLN A 53 6.52 -18.57 -10.87
N GLU A 54 5.83 -17.52 -10.45
CA GLU A 54 4.37 -17.46 -10.40
C GLU A 54 3.76 -16.51 -11.43
N CYS A 55 4.51 -15.52 -11.92
CA CYS A 55 3.98 -14.40 -12.70
C CYS A 55 4.68 -14.21 -14.05
N ALA A 56 6.00 -14.48 -14.12
CA ALA A 56 6.82 -14.13 -15.26
C ALA A 56 6.43 -14.86 -16.56
N SER A 57 5.83 -16.06 -16.47
CA SER A 57 5.35 -16.79 -17.64
C SER A 57 4.32 -16.01 -18.47
N CYS A 58 3.50 -15.17 -17.82
CA CYS A 58 2.50 -14.34 -18.48
C CYS A 58 2.95 -12.87 -18.56
N HIS A 59 3.42 -12.28 -17.46
CA HIS A 59 3.78 -10.85 -17.41
C HIS A 59 5.20 -10.53 -17.91
N GLY A 60 5.96 -11.57 -18.36
CA GLY A 60 7.34 -11.40 -18.79
C GLY A 60 8.34 -11.26 -17.63
N PRO A 61 9.61 -11.65 -17.83
CA PRO A 61 10.63 -11.57 -16.76
C PRO A 61 10.98 -10.14 -16.37
N LEU A 62 10.72 -9.16 -17.24
CA LEU A 62 10.97 -7.74 -17.02
C LEU A 62 9.68 -6.95 -16.66
N LEU A 63 8.61 -7.63 -16.30
CA LEU A 63 7.31 -7.03 -15.97
C LEU A 63 6.67 -6.22 -17.11
N THR A 64 7.13 -6.39 -18.34
CA THR A 64 6.68 -5.59 -19.52
C THR A 64 5.38 -6.08 -20.12
N GLY A 65 4.82 -7.18 -19.60
CA GLY A 65 3.64 -7.82 -20.16
C GLY A 65 3.91 -8.56 -21.47
N THR A 66 2.89 -9.27 -21.96
CA THR A 66 2.92 -10.01 -23.23
C THR A 66 1.70 -9.71 -24.11
N GLY A 67 0.96 -8.65 -23.84
CA GLY A 67 -0.23 -8.23 -24.57
C GLY A 67 -1.40 -7.87 -23.68
N GLU A 68 -2.61 -7.88 -24.25
CA GLU A 68 -3.83 -7.43 -23.54
C GLU A 68 -4.21 -8.33 -22.36
N GLU A 69 -3.98 -9.64 -22.46
CA GLU A 69 -4.31 -10.61 -21.40
C GLU A 69 -3.34 -10.54 -20.21
N ALA A 70 -2.11 -10.10 -20.45
CA ALA A 70 -1.09 -9.93 -19.43
C ALA A 70 -0.44 -8.55 -19.55
N PRO A 71 -1.08 -7.52 -19.03
CA PRO A 71 -0.62 -6.14 -19.13
C PRO A 71 0.72 -5.94 -18.41
N PRO A 72 1.48 -4.89 -18.75
CA PRO A 72 2.71 -4.55 -18.06
C PRO A 72 2.44 -4.23 -16.59
N LEU A 73 3.35 -4.69 -15.72
CA LEU A 73 3.35 -4.40 -14.28
C LEU A 73 4.42 -3.36 -13.92
N THR A 74 4.98 -2.69 -14.93
CA THR A 74 5.98 -1.62 -14.80
C THR A 74 5.78 -0.54 -15.84
N GLY A 75 6.40 0.62 -15.59
CA GLY A 75 6.45 1.74 -16.53
C GLY A 75 5.17 2.57 -16.60
N PRO A 76 5.06 3.46 -17.63
CA PRO A 76 4.01 4.45 -17.69
C PRO A 76 2.58 3.88 -17.70
N ALA A 77 2.35 2.74 -18.35
CA ALA A 77 1.04 2.12 -18.41
C ALA A 77 0.60 1.59 -17.03
N PHE A 78 1.52 0.95 -16.31
CA PHE A 78 1.25 0.52 -14.94
C PHE A 78 0.97 1.72 -14.04
N LEU A 79 1.82 2.73 -14.08
CA LEU A 79 1.66 3.93 -13.25
C LEU A 79 0.36 4.67 -13.57
N ALA A 80 -0.03 4.79 -14.85
CA ALA A 80 -1.29 5.42 -15.22
C ALA A 80 -2.52 4.67 -14.67
N ASN A 81 -2.48 3.34 -14.66
CA ASN A 81 -3.58 2.51 -14.16
C ASN A 81 -3.71 2.52 -12.64
N TRP A 82 -2.61 2.72 -11.91
CA TRP A 82 -2.59 2.59 -10.46
C TRP A 82 -2.41 3.93 -9.72
N ASN A 83 -2.14 5.02 -10.44
CA ASN A 83 -2.00 6.34 -9.84
C ASN A 83 -3.26 6.76 -9.08
N GLY A 84 -3.10 7.16 -7.82
CA GLY A 84 -4.19 7.57 -6.95
C GLY A 84 -4.93 6.41 -6.26
N LEU A 85 -4.70 5.15 -6.69
CA LEU A 85 -5.18 3.97 -5.98
C LEU A 85 -4.22 3.57 -4.86
N THR A 86 -4.60 2.56 -4.08
CA THR A 86 -3.78 2.12 -2.94
C THR A 86 -3.02 0.82 -3.23
N ALA A 87 -1.93 0.60 -2.49
CA ALA A 87 -1.25 -0.69 -2.48
C ALA A 87 -2.20 -1.83 -2.07
N GLY A 88 -3.21 -1.53 -1.25
CA GLY A 88 -4.26 -2.48 -0.88
C GLY A 88 -5.17 -2.87 -2.05
N ASP A 89 -5.49 -1.93 -2.94
CA ASP A 89 -6.29 -2.21 -4.14
C ASP A 89 -5.52 -3.12 -5.10
N LEU A 90 -4.24 -2.82 -5.32
CA LEU A 90 -3.35 -3.66 -6.13
C LEU A 90 -3.17 -5.04 -5.51
N PHE A 91 -2.93 -5.12 -4.20
CA PHE A 91 -2.82 -6.38 -3.47
C PHE A 91 -4.08 -7.25 -3.62
N GLU A 92 -5.26 -6.67 -3.42
CA GLU A 92 -6.53 -7.41 -3.56
C GLU A 92 -6.78 -7.84 -5.01
N ARG A 93 -6.40 -7.03 -5.99
CA ARG A 93 -6.48 -7.41 -7.40
C ARG A 93 -5.63 -8.64 -7.67
N VAL A 94 -4.36 -8.62 -7.28
CA VAL A 94 -3.43 -9.75 -7.46
C VAL A 94 -3.96 -10.99 -6.72
N ARG A 95 -4.27 -10.87 -5.45
CA ARG A 95 -4.69 -11.97 -4.59
C ARG A 95 -5.95 -12.68 -5.10
N ARG A 96 -6.91 -11.93 -5.65
CA ARG A 96 -8.20 -12.48 -6.10
C ARG A 96 -8.16 -13.05 -7.51
N SER A 97 -7.35 -12.51 -8.38
CA SER A 97 -7.41 -12.81 -9.82
C SER A 97 -6.14 -13.43 -10.40
N MET A 98 -5.01 -13.42 -9.68
CA MET A 98 -3.71 -13.89 -10.20
C MET A 98 -3.14 -15.04 -9.37
N PRO A 99 -2.47 -16.00 -9.99
CA PRO A 99 -2.59 -16.37 -11.40
C PRO A 99 -4.01 -16.86 -11.73
N PRO A 100 -4.56 -16.59 -12.93
CA PRO A 100 -5.98 -16.78 -13.21
C PRO A 100 -6.44 -18.25 -13.11
N ASN A 101 -5.58 -19.19 -13.44
CA ASN A 101 -5.93 -20.62 -13.56
C ASN A 101 -5.41 -21.46 -12.37
N LYS A 102 -5.00 -20.84 -11.27
CA LYS A 102 -4.54 -21.59 -10.08
C LYS A 102 -5.70 -21.98 -9.19
N THR A 103 -5.77 -23.28 -8.85
CA THR A 103 -6.75 -23.82 -7.89
C THR A 103 -6.46 -23.37 -6.46
N GLU A 104 -5.15 -23.28 -6.12
CA GLU A 104 -4.72 -22.75 -4.82
C GLU A 104 -4.15 -21.32 -4.98
N ARG A 105 -4.70 -20.40 -4.23
CA ARG A 105 -4.22 -19.03 -4.21
C ARG A 105 -2.92 -18.92 -3.41
N LEU A 106 -2.04 -18.02 -3.85
CA LEU A 106 -0.84 -17.70 -3.08
C LEU A 106 -1.20 -17.15 -1.70
N SER A 107 -0.38 -17.45 -0.70
CA SER A 107 -0.55 -16.88 0.63
C SER A 107 -0.45 -15.35 0.61
N ARG A 108 -0.96 -14.70 1.65
CA ARG A 108 -0.87 -13.23 1.76
C ARG A 108 0.59 -12.77 1.81
N GLU A 109 1.45 -13.52 2.48
CA GLU A 109 2.89 -13.26 2.58
C GLU A 109 3.54 -13.27 1.19
N LYS A 110 3.29 -14.30 0.39
CA LYS A 110 3.83 -14.39 -0.98
C LYS A 110 3.32 -13.24 -1.85
N ASN A 111 2.03 -12.91 -1.75
CA ASN A 111 1.45 -11.81 -2.53
C ASN A 111 2.06 -10.45 -2.14
N VAL A 112 2.31 -10.18 -0.86
CA VAL A 112 2.87 -8.91 -0.44
C VAL A 112 4.36 -8.79 -0.78
N ASP A 113 5.10 -9.90 -0.78
CA ASP A 113 6.49 -9.92 -1.25
C ASP A 113 6.56 -9.63 -2.77
N ILE A 114 5.68 -10.25 -3.56
CA ILE A 114 5.54 -9.94 -5.01
C ILE A 114 5.19 -8.47 -5.22
N LEU A 115 4.27 -7.92 -4.41
CA LEU A 115 3.92 -6.50 -4.47
C LEU A 115 5.13 -5.60 -4.20
N ALA A 116 5.95 -5.92 -3.20
CA ALA A 116 7.19 -5.19 -2.92
C ALA A 116 8.16 -5.21 -4.11
N HIS A 117 8.29 -6.35 -4.81
CA HIS A 117 9.06 -6.44 -6.03
C HIS A 117 8.50 -5.55 -7.15
N VAL A 118 7.20 -5.57 -7.38
CA VAL A 118 6.56 -4.70 -8.39
C VAL A 118 6.81 -3.23 -8.08
N LEU A 119 6.69 -2.81 -6.82
CA LEU A 119 7.00 -1.43 -6.42
C LEU A 119 8.48 -1.08 -6.67
N SER A 120 9.39 -2.00 -6.34
CA SER A 120 10.84 -1.83 -6.55
C SER A 120 11.18 -1.63 -8.03
N VAL A 121 10.63 -2.45 -8.94
CA VAL A 121 10.86 -2.34 -10.38
C VAL A 121 10.29 -1.03 -10.95
N ASN A 122 9.26 -0.47 -10.34
CA ASN A 122 8.71 0.84 -10.69
C ASN A 122 9.50 2.02 -10.10
N GLY A 123 10.64 1.77 -9.44
CA GLY A 123 11.54 2.81 -8.94
C GLY A 123 11.11 3.48 -7.63
N PHE A 124 10.12 2.93 -6.92
CA PHE A 124 9.77 3.42 -5.60
C PHE A 124 10.88 3.03 -4.60
N PRO A 125 11.25 3.90 -3.64
CA PRO A 125 12.35 3.62 -2.74
C PRO A 125 12.01 2.54 -1.71
N ALA A 126 12.99 1.73 -1.37
CA ALA A 126 12.92 0.85 -0.21
C ALA A 126 13.04 1.66 1.10
N GLY A 127 12.49 1.12 2.16
CA GLY A 127 12.56 1.66 3.51
C GLY A 127 13.08 0.62 4.51
N LYS A 128 12.71 0.82 5.77
CA LYS A 128 13.18 -0.01 6.89
C LYS A 128 12.12 -0.99 7.40
N THR A 129 10.90 -0.90 6.91
CA THR A 129 9.76 -1.70 7.36
C THR A 129 9.15 -2.42 6.19
N GLU A 130 8.86 -3.70 6.34
CA GLU A 130 8.18 -4.50 5.32
C GLU A 130 6.73 -4.05 5.13
N LEU A 131 6.22 -4.19 3.92
CA LEU A 131 4.79 -4.08 3.64
C LEU A 131 4.03 -5.08 4.51
N ALA A 132 2.99 -4.59 5.15
CA ALA A 132 2.09 -5.42 5.93
C ALA A 132 1.27 -6.34 5.00
N ARG A 133 0.86 -7.50 5.52
CA ARG A 133 0.00 -8.45 4.79
C ARG A 133 -1.50 -8.19 4.97
N GLU A 134 -1.86 -7.29 5.86
CA GLU A 134 -3.24 -6.90 6.14
C GLU A 134 -3.70 -5.85 5.13
N THR A 135 -4.78 -6.16 4.40
CA THR A 135 -5.35 -5.28 3.36
C THR A 135 -5.62 -3.87 3.87
N GLU A 136 -6.15 -3.74 5.09
CA GLU A 136 -6.50 -2.43 5.67
C GLU A 136 -5.27 -1.54 5.91
N ARG A 137 -4.12 -2.13 6.24
CA ARG A 137 -2.85 -1.39 6.35
C ARG A 137 -2.31 -0.99 4.98
N LEU A 138 -2.44 -1.86 3.99
CA LEU A 138 -2.03 -1.58 2.61
C LEU A 138 -2.91 -0.51 1.95
N LYS A 139 -4.18 -0.42 2.30
CA LYS A 139 -5.08 0.65 1.84
C LYS A 139 -4.70 2.05 2.33
N GLN A 140 -3.85 2.14 3.35
CA GLN A 140 -3.29 3.40 3.83
C GLN A 140 -2.05 3.86 3.04
N ILE A 141 -1.63 3.09 2.03
CA ILE A 141 -0.46 3.39 1.20
C ILE A 141 -0.95 3.73 -0.21
N ARG A 142 -0.82 4.99 -0.61
CA ARG A 142 -1.24 5.46 -1.93
C ARG A 142 -0.12 5.27 -2.95
N ILE A 143 -0.48 4.80 -4.13
CA ILE A 143 0.42 4.73 -5.29
C ILE A 143 0.35 6.08 -6.01
N ASP A 144 1.41 6.86 -5.91
CA ASP A 144 1.55 8.14 -6.59
C ASP A 144 2.57 7.96 -7.73
N ALA A 145 2.15 8.20 -8.98
CA ALA A 145 3.03 8.05 -10.15
C ALA A 145 4.23 9.00 -10.12
N THR A 146 4.07 10.14 -9.46
CA THR A 146 5.16 11.11 -9.22
C THR A 146 5.35 11.31 -7.73
N ARG A 147 6.59 11.61 -7.32
CA ARG A 147 6.87 11.90 -5.93
C ARG A 147 6.11 13.17 -5.50
N PRO A 148 5.31 13.12 -4.42
CA PRO A 148 4.66 14.30 -3.89
C PRO A 148 5.71 15.36 -3.49
N THR A 149 5.47 16.59 -3.88
CA THR A 149 6.25 17.76 -3.40
C THR A 149 5.61 18.23 -2.09
N ASN A 150 6.39 18.22 -1.01
CA ASN A 150 5.99 18.83 0.26
C ASN A 150 6.05 20.35 0.16
#